data_b1163cb05392fb6562c19dc4d0d8b7ad
#
_entry.id   b1163cb05392fb6562c19dc4d0d8b7ad
#
_cell.length_a   1.000
_cell.length_b   1.000
_cell.length_c   1.000
_cell.angle_alpha   90.00
_cell.angle_beta   90.00
_cell.angle_gamma   90.00
#
_symmetry.space_group_name_H-M   'P 1'
#
loop_
_entity.id
_entity.type
_entity.pdbx_description
1 polymer ?
#
loop_
_entity_poly.entity_id
_entity_poly.type
_entity_poly.pdbx_seq_one_letter_code
_entity_poly.pdbx_strand_id
1 'polypeptide(L)'
;EAVSADRTILVVDDDPDTVEMHARLVQAHLRECRVLKAHGGREALEILRREQPDLVLLDLLMPEVDGFAVLEAMRELPSTRNVPVVVLTGQTLTETDMARLNRGVATVLRKGLFTLDETVAHIQAALERKRKVSDEAQRLVRKAMAYLHQHYAEPISRQDIARHVGMDEDYLTTCFRQELGVTPIAYLNRYRISQAKRLLTETTKSITEIALEVGFSDSGYFSRVFRRETGRSPEAYRRACRESLEPCIP
;
A
#
# COMPACT_ATOMS: atom_id res chain seq x y z
N GLU A 1 23.90 3.80 28.38
CA GLU A 1 23.63 2.45 27.89
C GLU A 1 22.14 2.35 27.56
N ALA A 2 21.77 2.60 26.30
CA ALA A 2 20.44 2.35 25.81
C ALA A 2 20.33 0.85 25.58
N VAL A 3 19.53 0.16 26.39
CA VAL A 3 19.08 -1.20 26.12
C VAL A 3 18.30 -1.14 24.80
N SER A 4 18.93 -1.61 23.72
CA SER A 4 18.25 -1.86 22.45
C SER A 4 17.25 -2.98 22.73
N ALA A 5 15.99 -2.61 22.94
CA ALA A 5 14.95 -3.60 23.06
C ALA A 5 14.73 -4.20 21.66
N ASP A 6 14.95 -5.51 21.50
CA ASP A 6 14.64 -6.25 20.28
C ASP A 6 13.19 -5.97 19.88
N ARG A 7 13.02 -5.16 18.82
CA ARG A 7 11.68 -4.83 18.33
C ARG A 7 11.04 -6.07 17.71
N THR A 8 9.79 -6.30 18.04
CA THR A 8 9.03 -7.42 17.50
C THR A 8 8.02 -6.92 16.47
N ILE A 9 8.11 -7.44 15.24
CA ILE A 9 7.19 -7.11 14.15
C ILE A 9 6.43 -8.37 13.76
N LEU A 10 5.10 -8.27 13.70
CA LEU A 10 4.24 -9.34 13.20
C LEU A 10 3.90 -9.07 11.73
N VAL A 11 4.19 -10.05 10.89
CA VAL A 11 3.85 -10.05 9.44
C VAL A 11 2.70 -11.02 9.24
N VAL A 12 1.60 -10.52 8.63
CA VAL A 12 0.35 -11.25 8.43
C VAL A 12 -0.07 -11.19 6.98
N ASP A 13 -0.15 -12.34 6.33
CA ASP A 13 -0.64 -12.51 4.94
C ASP A 13 -1.07 -13.98 4.79
N ASP A 14 -2.00 -14.31 3.90
CA ASP A 14 -2.39 -15.71 3.66
C ASP A 14 -1.47 -16.42 2.66
N ASP A 15 -0.68 -15.66 1.88
CA ASP A 15 0.33 -16.20 0.99
C ASP A 15 1.68 -16.38 1.71
N PRO A 16 2.15 -17.63 1.88
CA PRO A 16 3.42 -17.93 2.57
C PRO A 16 4.64 -17.25 1.93
N ASP A 17 4.66 -17.12 0.61
CA ASP A 17 5.77 -16.48 -0.12
C ASP A 17 5.81 -14.98 0.16
N THR A 18 4.66 -14.35 0.25
CA THR A 18 4.51 -12.93 0.62
C THR A 18 4.94 -12.70 2.08
N VAL A 19 4.54 -13.57 3.02
CA VAL A 19 4.98 -13.51 4.42
C VAL A 19 6.50 -13.60 4.51
N GLU A 20 7.10 -14.58 3.81
CA GLU A 20 8.55 -14.77 3.82
C GLU A 20 9.29 -13.60 3.20
N MET A 21 8.80 -13.07 2.08
CA MET A 21 9.37 -11.90 1.41
C MET A 21 9.38 -10.67 2.35
N HIS A 22 8.25 -10.35 2.98
CA HIS A 22 8.16 -9.22 3.89
C HIS A 22 8.98 -9.43 5.16
N ALA A 23 9.05 -10.67 5.70
CA ALA A 23 9.87 -10.99 6.85
C ALA A 23 11.36 -10.76 6.56
N ARG A 24 11.86 -11.24 5.41
CA ARG A 24 13.24 -10.98 4.96
C ARG A 24 13.52 -9.51 4.73
N LEU A 25 12.57 -8.78 4.14
CA LEU A 25 12.68 -7.34 3.93
C LEU A 25 12.87 -6.61 5.25
N VAL A 26 12.04 -6.91 6.25
CA VAL A 26 12.13 -6.32 7.60
C VAL A 26 13.48 -6.66 8.24
N GLN A 27 13.90 -7.93 8.23
CA GLN A 27 15.15 -8.38 8.83
C GLN A 27 16.40 -7.78 8.17
N ALA A 28 16.36 -7.56 6.85
CA ALA A 28 17.48 -6.99 6.11
C ALA A 28 17.71 -5.50 6.42
N HIS A 29 16.64 -4.75 6.73
CA HIS A 29 16.69 -3.29 6.87
C HIS A 29 16.54 -2.79 8.31
N LEU A 30 15.95 -3.60 9.21
CA LEU A 30 15.79 -3.28 10.62
C LEU A 30 16.70 -4.18 11.44
N ARG A 31 17.82 -3.61 11.89
CA ARG A 31 18.75 -4.33 12.77
C ARG A 31 18.08 -4.65 14.10
N GLU A 32 18.39 -5.85 14.65
CA GLU A 32 17.90 -6.29 15.97
C GLU A 32 16.36 -6.33 16.05
N CYS A 33 15.72 -6.96 15.06
CA CYS A 33 14.27 -7.10 14.97
C CYS A 33 13.87 -8.58 14.97
N ARG A 34 12.99 -8.97 15.89
CA ARG A 34 12.32 -10.28 15.89
C ARG A 34 11.10 -10.21 14.96
N VAL A 35 11.00 -11.08 14.00
CA VAL A 35 9.86 -11.17 13.10
C VAL A 35 9.00 -12.38 13.46
N LEU A 36 7.74 -12.14 13.80
CA LEU A 36 6.69 -13.13 13.94
C LEU A 36 5.96 -13.23 12.61
N LYS A 37 5.56 -14.43 12.21
CA LYS A 37 4.89 -14.72 10.95
C LYS A 37 3.52 -15.32 11.24
N ALA A 38 2.50 -14.88 10.53
CA ALA A 38 1.15 -15.45 10.56
C ALA A 38 0.64 -15.64 9.14
N HIS A 39 0.20 -16.86 8.83
CA HIS A 39 -0.31 -17.26 7.51
C HIS A 39 -1.83 -17.16 7.45
N GLY A 40 -2.37 -16.02 7.93
CA GLY A 40 -3.78 -15.69 7.93
C GLY A 40 -4.26 -15.05 9.23
N GLY A 41 -5.50 -14.55 9.20
CA GLY A 41 -6.04 -13.78 10.32
C GLY A 41 -6.23 -14.60 11.61
N ARG A 42 -6.56 -15.89 11.51
CA ARG A 42 -6.73 -16.75 12.69
C ARG A 42 -5.42 -16.89 13.45
N GLU A 43 -4.34 -17.24 12.76
CA GLU A 43 -3.00 -17.36 13.35
C GLU A 43 -2.52 -16.02 13.93
N ALA A 44 -2.78 -14.92 13.21
CA ALA A 44 -2.48 -13.58 13.71
C ALA A 44 -3.16 -13.29 15.06
N LEU A 45 -4.46 -13.62 15.20
CA LEU A 45 -5.18 -13.44 16.46
C LEU A 45 -4.64 -14.30 17.61
N GLU A 46 -4.16 -15.52 17.32
CA GLU A 46 -3.53 -16.38 18.31
C GLU A 46 -2.19 -15.80 18.80
N ILE A 47 -1.38 -15.29 17.86
CA ILE A 47 -0.11 -14.64 18.19
C ILE A 47 -0.35 -13.37 19.01
N LEU A 48 -1.29 -12.51 18.61
CA LEU A 48 -1.61 -11.25 19.28
C LEU A 48 -2.15 -11.43 20.73
N ARG A 49 -2.67 -12.59 21.06
CA ARG A 49 -3.08 -12.93 22.44
C ARG A 49 -1.89 -13.28 23.34
N ARG A 50 -0.78 -13.75 22.78
CA ARG A 50 0.39 -14.26 23.51
C ARG A 50 1.59 -13.31 23.45
N GLU A 51 1.68 -12.56 22.39
CA GLU A 51 2.81 -11.70 22.06
C GLU A 51 2.35 -10.24 21.91
N GLN A 52 3.23 -9.31 22.23
CA GLN A 52 2.98 -7.88 22.08
C GLN A 52 3.96 -7.33 21.02
N PRO A 53 3.60 -7.36 19.72
CA PRO A 53 4.45 -6.77 18.70
C PRO A 53 4.48 -5.25 18.81
N ASP A 54 5.62 -4.66 18.43
CA ASP A 54 5.79 -3.20 18.31
C ASP A 54 5.15 -2.63 17.05
N LEU A 55 4.91 -3.48 16.04
CA LEU A 55 4.25 -3.14 14.78
C LEU A 55 3.65 -4.39 14.13
N VAL A 56 2.54 -4.21 13.43
CA VAL A 56 1.92 -5.25 12.60
C VAL A 56 1.93 -4.81 11.14
N LEU A 57 2.47 -5.66 10.25
CA LEU A 57 2.27 -5.59 8.80
C LEU A 57 1.11 -6.51 8.48
N LEU A 58 0.05 -5.97 7.85
CA LEU A 58 -1.22 -6.69 7.70
C LEU A 58 -1.74 -6.62 6.28
N ASP A 59 -2.00 -7.76 5.67
CA ASP A 59 -2.89 -7.82 4.51
C ASP A 59 -4.36 -7.78 4.96
N LEU A 60 -5.21 -7.18 4.12
CA LEU A 60 -6.65 -7.13 4.36
C LEU A 60 -7.39 -8.30 3.72
N LEU A 61 -6.88 -8.82 2.60
CA LEU A 61 -7.49 -9.91 1.86
C LEU A 61 -6.93 -11.25 2.33
N MET A 62 -7.61 -11.86 3.27
CA MET A 62 -7.28 -13.21 3.75
C MET A 62 -8.56 -14.03 3.90
N PRO A 63 -8.52 -15.34 3.61
CA PRO A 63 -9.66 -16.22 3.81
C PRO A 63 -10.01 -16.40 5.28
N GLU A 64 -11.25 -16.79 5.57
CA GLU A 64 -11.82 -17.06 6.90
C GLU A 64 -11.87 -15.84 7.84
N VAL A 65 -10.73 -15.28 8.21
CA VAL A 65 -10.61 -14.08 9.06
C VAL A 65 -9.83 -13.03 8.29
N ASP A 66 -10.53 -12.03 7.77
CA ASP A 66 -9.93 -10.94 7.02
C ASP A 66 -9.14 -9.97 7.91
N GLY A 67 -8.31 -9.11 7.29
CA GLY A 67 -7.49 -8.16 8.04
C GLY A 67 -8.31 -7.09 8.77
N PHE A 68 -9.54 -6.81 8.35
CA PHE A 68 -10.42 -5.90 9.08
C PHE A 68 -10.85 -6.50 10.41
N ALA A 69 -11.18 -7.81 10.44
CA ALA A 69 -11.50 -8.52 11.67
C ALA A 69 -10.31 -8.56 12.63
N VAL A 70 -9.09 -8.75 12.10
CA VAL A 70 -7.85 -8.67 12.90
C VAL A 70 -7.70 -7.28 13.53
N LEU A 71 -7.90 -6.20 12.74
CA LEU A 71 -7.83 -4.82 13.24
C LEU A 71 -8.87 -4.54 14.32
N GLU A 72 -10.10 -5.02 14.14
CA GLU A 72 -11.18 -4.85 15.12
C GLU A 72 -10.84 -5.55 16.44
N ALA A 73 -10.36 -6.79 16.39
CA ALA A 73 -9.91 -7.54 17.55
C ALA A 73 -8.72 -6.85 18.26
N MET A 74 -7.74 -6.31 17.51
CA MET A 74 -6.63 -5.56 18.09
C MET A 74 -7.09 -4.33 18.87
N ARG A 75 -8.17 -3.67 18.44
CA ARG A 75 -8.72 -2.48 19.10
C ARG A 75 -9.39 -2.81 20.45
N GLU A 76 -9.99 -3.98 20.53
CA GLU A 76 -10.66 -4.46 21.74
C GLU A 76 -9.67 -4.90 22.82
N LEU A 77 -8.49 -5.37 22.42
CA LEU A 77 -7.46 -5.84 23.36
C LEU A 77 -6.61 -4.67 23.87
N PRO A 78 -6.57 -4.44 25.21
CA PRO A 78 -5.76 -3.36 25.79
C PRO A 78 -4.26 -3.41 25.44
N SER A 79 -3.72 -4.62 25.27
CA SER A 79 -2.30 -4.86 24.92
C SER A 79 -1.95 -4.45 23.51
N THR A 80 -2.89 -4.52 22.55
CA THR A 80 -2.61 -4.32 21.12
C THR A 80 -3.27 -3.08 20.52
N ARG A 81 -4.23 -2.45 21.21
CA ARG A 81 -5.00 -1.30 20.68
C ARG A 81 -4.15 -0.08 20.27
N ASN A 82 -2.94 0.06 20.83
CA ASN A 82 -2.01 1.15 20.52
C ASN A 82 -0.85 0.71 19.63
N VAL A 83 -0.79 -0.55 19.22
CA VAL A 83 0.23 -1.07 18.32
C VAL A 83 -0.02 -0.49 16.92
N PRO A 84 0.98 0.17 16.30
CA PRO A 84 0.82 0.68 14.95
C PRO A 84 0.67 -0.45 13.95
N VAL A 85 -0.24 -0.26 12.98
CA VAL A 85 -0.46 -1.22 11.90
C VAL A 85 -0.14 -0.55 10.57
N VAL A 86 0.71 -1.18 9.78
CA VAL A 86 0.93 -0.85 8.36
C VAL A 86 0.16 -1.85 7.52
N VAL A 87 -0.86 -1.38 6.83
CA VAL A 87 -1.64 -2.22 5.92
C VAL A 87 -0.94 -2.30 4.57
N LEU A 88 -0.72 -3.52 4.08
CA LEU A 88 -0.17 -3.82 2.76
C LEU A 88 -1.22 -4.63 1.98
N THR A 89 -2.00 -4.00 1.10
CA THR A 89 -3.08 -4.69 0.40
C THR A 89 -3.03 -4.53 -1.11
N GLY A 90 -3.38 -5.59 -1.84
CA GLY A 90 -3.60 -5.53 -3.29
C GLY A 90 -4.99 -5.01 -3.68
N GLN A 91 -5.91 -4.93 -2.71
CA GLN A 91 -7.30 -4.54 -2.94
C GLN A 91 -7.44 -3.04 -3.24
N THR A 92 -8.42 -2.72 -4.08
CA THR A 92 -8.94 -1.36 -4.23
C THR A 92 -9.90 -1.08 -3.07
N LEU A 93 -9.52 -0.15 -2.20
CA LEU A 93 -10.29 0.19 -1.02
C LEU A 93 -11.32 1.27 -1.35
N THR A 94 -12.56 1.08 -0.90
CA THR A 94 -13.66 2.03 -0.97
C THR A 94 -13.54 3.09 0.13
N GLU A 95 -14.36 4.15 0.09
CA GLU A 95 -14.44 5.12 1.19
C GLU A 95 -14.85 4.45 2.51
N THR A 96 -15.74 3.47 2.46
CA THR A 96 -16.18 2.72 3.64
C THR A 96 -15.02 1.91 4.23
N ASP A 97 -14.24 1.23 3.39
CA ASP A 97 -13.05 0.49 3.83
C ASP A 97 -12.02 1.43 4.46
N MET A 98 -11.76 2.56 3.81
CA MET A 98 -10.84 3.58 4.34
C MET A 98 -11.33 4.16 5.68
N ALA A 99 -12.64 4.32 5.86
CA ALA A 99 -13.23 4.77 7.12
C ALA A 99 -13.03 3.74 8.25
N ARG A 100 -13.11 2.42 7.95
CA ARG A 100 -12.81 1.34 8.91
C ARG A 100 -11.35 1.36 9.36
N LEU A 101 -10.43 1.80 8.50
CA LEU A 101 -8.99 1.87 8.79
C LEU A 101 -8.59 3.11 9.64
N ASN A 102 -9.51 4.04 9.91
CA ASN A 102 -9.19 5.32 10.58
C ASN A 102 -8.75 5.23 12.04
N ARG A 103 -8.78 4.06 12.66
CA ARG A 103 -8.33 3.85 14.04
C ARG A 103 -7.21 2.81 14.08
N GLY A 104 -6.06 3.17 14.66
CA GLY A 104 -4.95 2.24 14.91
C GLY A 104 -4.12 1.87 13.69
N VAL A 105 -4.46 2.32 12.47
CA VAL A 105 -3.66 2.08 11.26
C VAL A 105 -2.72 3.26 11.05
N ALA A 106 -1.42 3.00 11.08
CA ALA A 106 -0.39 4.02 10.87
C ALA A 106 -0.32 4.45 9.40
N THR A 107 -0.35 3.49 8.48
CA THR A 107 -0.25 3.75 7.04
C THR A 107 -0.97 2.66 6.26
N VAL A 108 -1.55 3.03 5.12
CA VAL A 108 -2.14 2.10 4.15
C VAL A 108 -1.34 2.18 2.87
N LEU A 109 -0.69 1.09 2.50
CA LEU A 109 0.10 0.98 1.27
C LEU A 109 -0.55 -0.05 0.35
N ARG A 110 -0.68 0.30 -0.93
CA ARG A 110 -1.12 -0.65 -1.93
C ARG A 110 0.08 -1.44 -2.45
N LYS A 111 -0.02 -2.77 -2.45
CA LYS A 111 0.99 -3.67 -3.02
C LYS A 111 1.27 -3.27 -4.48
N GLY A 112 2.54 -3.12 -4.83
CA GLY A 112 3.00 -2.77 -6.18
C GLY A 112 2.95 -1.28 -6.56
N LEU A 113 2.48 -0.37 -5.68
CA LEU A 113 2.58 1.09 -5.87
C LEU A 113 3.84 1.69 -5.24
N PHE A 114 4.42 1.03 -4.27
CA PHE A 114 5.60 1.46 -3.55
C PHE A 114 6.74 0.46 -3.78
N THR A 115 7.96 0.96 -3.87
CA THR A 115 9.16 0.12 -3.89
C THR A 115 9.39 -0.54 -2.54
N LEU A 116 10.26 -1.55 -2.48
CA LEU A 116 10.63 -2.19 -1.22
C LEU A 116 11.25 -1.19 -0.24
N ASP A 117 12.14 -0.31 -0.72
CA ASP A 117 12.78 0.73 0.11
C ASP A 117 11.76 1.74 0.65
N GLU A 118 10.79 2.18 -0.17
CA GLU A 118 9.70 3.05 0.27
C GLU A 118 8.83 2.35 1.33
N THR A 119 8.55 1.07 1.15
CA THR A 119 7.79 0.26 2.12
C THR A 119 8.54 0.19 3.46
N VAL A 120 9.85 -0.08 3.44
CA VAL A 120 10.70 -0.06 4.64
C VAL A 120 10.69 1.31 5.32
N ALA A 121 10.79 2.39 4.55
CA ALA A 121 10.74 3.74 5.11
C ALA A 121 9.41 4.00 5.85
N HIS A 122 8.28 3.51 5.32
CA HIS A 122 6.98 3.61 6.00
C HIS A 122 6.91 2.75 7.27
N ILE A 123 7.51 1.55 7.27
CA ILE A 123 7.62 0.70 8.46
C ILE A 123 8.44 1.39 9.55
N GLN A 124 9.61 1.94 9.19
CA GLN A 124 10.46 2.69 10.12
C GLN A 124 9.73 3.91 10.70
N ALA A 125 9.09 4.70 9.83
CA ALA A 125 8.30 5.85 10.27
C ALA A 125 7.16 5.45 11.22
N ALA A 126 6.51 4.31 11.00
CA ALA A 126 5.45 3.81 11.88
C ALA A 126 5.99 3.38 13.25
N LEU A 127 7.17 2.76 13.30
CA LEU A 127 7.88 2.39 14.54
C LEU A 127 8.38 3.61 15.34
N GLU A 128 8.80 4.67 14.63
CA GLU A 128 9.33 5.89 15.24
C GLU A 128 8.24 6.87 15.66
N ARG A 129 7.02 6.72 15.14
CA ARG A 129 5.90 7.60 15.46
C ARG A 129 5.56 7.57 16.95
N LYS A 130 6.24 8.40 17.73
CA LYS A 130 5.64 8.99 18.91
C LYS A 130 4.55 9.95 18.42
N ARG A 131 3.29 9.46 18.25
CA ARG A 131 2.03 10.21 18.12
C ARG A 131 2.17 11.70 17.73
N LYS A 132 2.36 12.05 16.46
CA LYS A 132 2.29 13.46 16.02
C LYS A 132 1.88 13.69 14.56
N VAL A 133 1.05 12.83 13.97
CA VAL A 133 0.22 13.30 12.86
C VAL A 133 -1.21 13.25 13.38
N SER A 134 -1.98 14.31 13.20
CA SER A 134 -3.36 14.33 13.68
C SER A 134 -4.12 13.23 12.96
N ASP A 135 -4.91 12.46 13.71
CA ASP A 135 -5.82 11.44 13.14
C ASP A 135 -6.65 12.00 11.97
N GLU A 136 -6.85 13.31 11.95
CA GLU A 136 -7.58 14.03 10.93
C GLU A 136 -6.83 14.06 9.57
N ALA A 137 -5.52 14.37 9.54
CA ALA A 137 -4.74 14.37 8.30
C ALA A 137 -4.70 12.98 7.66
N GLN A 138 -4.55 11.93 8.47
CA GLN A 138 -4.58 10.55 7.99
C GLN A 138 -5.96 10.19 7.39
N ARG A 139 -7.04 10.59 8.07
CA ARG A 139 -8.42 10.37 7.57
C ARG A 139 -8.63 11.04 6.21
N LEU A 140 -8.15 12.26 6.04
CA LEU A 140 -8.31 13.04 4.82
C LEU A 140 -7.48 12.46 3.66
N VAL A 141 -6.24 12.03 3.93
CA VAL A 141 -5.42 11.32 2.93
C VAL A 141 -6.11 10.03 2.49
N ARG A 142 -6.65 9.23 3.42
CA ARG A 142 -7.37 7.98 3.09
C ARG A 142 -8.63 8.25 2.27
N LYS A 143 -9.40 9.29 2.62
CA LYS A 143 -10.57 9.70 1.84
C LYS A 143 -10.18 10.10 0.41
N ALA A 144 -9.08 10.86 0.26
CA ALA A 144 -8.56 11.22 -1.06
C ALA A 144 -8.09 9.99 -1.85
N MET A 145 -7.41 9.02 -1.20
CA MET A 145 -7.00 7.77 -1.87
C MET A 145 -8.21 6.99 -2.39
N ALA A 146 -9.29 6.86 -1.61
CA ALA A 146 -10.51 6.19 -2.05
C ALA A 146 -11.12 6.87 -3.27
N TYR A 147 -11.23 8.20 -3.25
CA TYR A 147 -11.69 8.99 -4.40
C TYR A 147 -10.84 8.73 -5.65
N LEU A 148 -9.51 8.78 -5.51
CA LEU A 148 -8.58 8.51 -6.60
C LEU A 148 -8.73 7.08 -7.16
N HIS A 149 -8.97 6.09 -6.31
CA HIS A 149 -9.18 4.71 -6.74
C HIS A 149 -10.48 4.52 -7.51
N GLN A 150 -11.54 5.24 -7.15
CA GLN A 150 -12.84 5.13 -7.82
C GLN A 150 -12.86 5.87 -9.16
N HIS A 151 -12.15 7.00 -9.25
CA HIS A 151 -12.23 7.93 -10.39
C HIS A 151 -10.94 8.00 -11.23
N TYR A 152 -9.98 7.08 -11.04
CA TYR A 152 -8.63 7.17 -11.65
C TYR A 152 -8.63 7.34 -13.17
N ALA A 153 -9.63 6.80 -13.87
CA ALA A 153 -9.76 6.89 -15.32
C ALA A 153 -10.26 8.27 -15.81
N GLU A 154 -10.77 9.09 -14.90
CA GLU A 154 -11.29 10.42 -15.20
C GLU A 154 -10.18 11.48 -15.20
N PRO A 155 -10.39 12.63 -15.86
CA PRO A 155 -9.47 13.76 -15.76
C PRO A 155 -9.58 14.40 -14.38
N ILE A 156 -8.68 14.05 -13.47
CA ILE A 156 -8.65 14.57 -12.10
C ILE A 156 -7.50 15.55 -11.94
N SER A 157 -7.82 16.75 -11.46
CA SER A 157 -6.85 17.76 -11.03
C SER A 157 -6.60 17.69 -9.52
N ARG A 158 -5.54 18.34 -9.04
CA ARG A 158 -5.27 18.53 -7.62
C ARG A 158 -6.42 19.24 -6.90
N GLN A 159 -7.05 20.21 -7.58
CA GLN A 159 -8.19 20.96 -7.08
C GLN A 159 -9.43 20.08 -6.86
N ASP A 160 -9.69 19.12 -7.77
CA ASP A 160 -10.83 18.20 -7.63
C ASP A 160 -10.66 17.31 -6.41
N ILE A 161 -9.45 16.81 -6.17
CA ILE A 161 -9.14 16.01 -4.99
C ILE A 161 -9.33 16.84 -3.71
N ALA A 162 -8.77 18.05 -3.69
CA ALA A 162 -8.86 18.96 -2.54
C ALA A 162 -10.31 19.31 -2.21
N ARG A 163 -11.11 19.63 -3.23
CA ARG A 163 -12.55 19.91 -3.10
C ARG A 163 -13.31 18.70 -2.54
N HIS A 164 -13.03 17.50 -3.03
CA HIS A 164 -13.70 16.28 -2.56
C HIS A 164 -13.47 16.02 -1.07
N VAL A 165 -12.26 16.27 -0.57
CA VAL A 165 -11.93 16.05 0.85
C VAL A 165 -12.24 17.27 1.73
N GLY A 166 -12.57 18.44 1.14
CA GLY A 166 -12.85 19.66 1.86
C GLY A 166 -11.61 20.37 2.41
N MET A 167 -10.50 20.36 1.64
CA MET A 167 -9.21 20.92 2.04
C MET A 167 -8.66 21.91 1.01
N ASP A 168 -7.66 22.68 1.47
CA ASP A 168 -6.77 23.42 0.59
C ASP A 168 -5.81 22.48 -0.16
N GLU A 169 -5.45 22.84 -1.40
CA GLU A 169 -4.59 22.02 -2.26
C GLU A 169 -3.17 21.84 -1.72
N ASP A 170 -2.61 22.87 -1.09
CA ASP A 170 -1.23 22.82 -0.59
C ASP A 170 -1.18 22.04 0.72
N TYR A 171 -2.21 22.18 1.55
CA TYR A 171 -2.33 21.36 2.75
C TYR A 171 -2.53 19.89 2.43
N LEU A 172 -3.40 19.56 1.45
CA LEU A 172 -3.54 18.18 0.95
C LEU A 172 -2.20 17.61 0.46
N THR A 173 -1.44 18.40 -0.32
CA THR A 173 -0.13 17.98 -0.83
C THR A 173 0.85 17.72 0.30
N THR A 174 0.84 18.56 1.34
CA THR A 174 1.67 18.39 2.54
C THR A 174 1.31 17.12 3.29
N CYS A 175 0.01 16.85 3.52
CA CYS A 175 -0.47 15.64 4.17
C CYS A 175 -0.08 14.37 3.38
N PHE A 176 -0.24 14.37 2.04
CA PHE A 176 0.17 13.24 1.20
C PHE A 176 1.67 12.97 1.29
N ARG A 177 2.51 14.01 1.26
CA ARG A 177 3.96 13.84 1.40
C ARG A 177 4.35 13.31 2.77
N GLN A 178 3.69 13.78 3.83
CA GLN A 178 3.94 13.31 5.19
C GLN A 178 3.51 11.86 5.41
N GLU A 179 2.36 11.46 4.83
CA GLU A 179 1.77 10.13 5.03
C GLU A 179 2.31 9.08 4.05
N LEU A 180 2.53 9.46 2.79
CA LEU A 180 2.82 8.52 1.71
C LEU A 180 4.14 8.80 0.97
N GLY A 181 4.87 9.86 1.34
CA GLY A 181 6.12 10.25 0.69
C GLY A 181 5.95 10.81 -0.73
N VAL A 182 4.72 10.90 -1.25
CA VAL A 182 4.41 11.31 -2.63
C VAL A 182 3.34 12.40 -2.67
N THR A 183 3.21 13.10 -3.80
CA THR A 183 2.10 14.04 -4.02
C THR A 183 0.82 13.30 -4.45
N PRO A 184 -0.39 13.90 -4.30
CA PRO A 184 -1.65 13.30 -4.76
C PRO A 184 -1.62 12.88 -6.22
N ILE A 185 -1.10 13.74 -7.12
CA ILE A 185 -1.01 13.44 -8.56
C ILE A 185 0.05 12.35 -8.85
N ALA A 186 1.16 12.33 -8.13
CA ALA A 186 2.14 11.25 -8.28
C ALA A 186 1.54 9.91 -7.85
N TYR A 187 0.76 9.89 -6.76
CA TYR A 187 0.00 8.72 -6.31
C TYR A 187 -1.01 8.26 -7.37
N LEU A 188 -1.83 9.17 -7.93
CA LEU A 188 -2.76 8.88 -9.01
C LEU A 188 -2.06 8.25 -10.21
N ASN A 189 -0.93 8.83 -10.64
CA ASN A 189 -0.16 8.31 -11.76
C ASN A 189 0.37 6.89 -11.48
N ARG A 190 0.90 6.62 -10.29
CA ARG A 190 1.32 5.26 -9.89
C ARG A 190 0.16 4.27 -9.94
N TYR A 191 -1.02 4.69 -9.47
CA TYR A 191 -2.22 3.87 -9.51
C TYR A 191 -2.65 3.57 -10.95
N ARG A 192 -2.67 4.57 -11.85
CA ARG A 192 -2.96 4.40 -13.27
C ARG A 192 -1.98 3.43 -13.94
N ILE A 193 -0.69 3.55 -13.62
CA ILE A 193 0.34 2.63 -14.13
C ILE A 193 0.11 1.21 -13.63
N SER A 194 -0.33 1.01 -12.39
CA SER A 194 -0.64 -0.32 -11.86
C SER A 194 -1.82 -0.96 -12.62
N GLN A 195 -2.85 -0.18 -12.99
CA GLN A 195 -3.96 -0.65 -13.83
C GLN A 195 -3.48 -0.95 -15.28
N ALA A 196 -2.63 -0.07 -15.83
CA ALA A 196 -2.06 -0.28 -17.16
C ALA A 196 -1.22 -1.56 -17.27
N LYS A 197 -0.45 -1.91 -16.24
CA LYS A 197 0.30 -3.17 -16.19
C LYS A 197 -0.63 -4.37 -16.41
N ARG A 198 -1.78 -4.39 -15.72
CA ARG A 198 -2.78 -5.45 -15.88
C ARG A 198 -3.33 -5.51 -17.31
N LEU A 199 -3.75 -4.37 -17.87
CA LEU A 199 -4.26 -4.31 -19.25
C LEU A 199 -3.22 -4.72 -20.29
N LEU A 200 -1.95 -4.40 -20.07
CA LEU A 200 -0.84 -4.79 -20.96
C LEU A 200 -0.65 -6.32 -21.01
N THR A 201 -0.93 -7.02 -19.91
CA THR A 201 -0.78 -8.48 -19.81
C THR A 201 -2.04 -9.22 -20.26
N GLU A 202 -3.22 -8.69 -19.89
CA GLU A 202 -4.52 -9.38 -20.09
C GLU A 202 -5.17 -9.09 -21.44
N THR A 203 -4.71 -8.04 -22.17
CA THR A 203 -5.37 -7.59 -23.40
C THR A 203 -4.41 -7.41 -24.58
N THR A 204 -5.00 -7.31 -25.78
CA THR A 204 -4.27 -6.96 -27.03
C THR A 204 -4.42 -5.50 -27.41
N LYS A 205 -5.06 -4.66 -26.57
CA LYS A 205 -5.25 -3.22 -26.82
C LYS A 205 -3.94 -2.53 -27.12
N SER A 206 -3.97 -1.52 -27.99
CA SER A 206 -2.81 -0.69 -28.28
C SER A 206 -2.35 0.09 -27.03
N ILE A 207 -1.10 0.55 -27.05
CA ILE A 207 -0.57 1.37 -25.95
C ILE A 207 -1.38 2.67 -25.79
N THR A 208 -1.85 3.26 -26.90
CA THR A 208 -2.67 4.46 -26.88
C THR A 208 -4.05 4.21 -26.27
N GLU A 209 -4.72 3.12 -26.62
CA GLU A 209 -6.00 2.74 -26.01
C GLU A 209 -5.86 2.51 -24.51
N ILE A 210 -4.82 1.80 -24.09
CA ILE A 210 -4.57 1.57 -22.66
C ILE A 210 -4.31 2.89 -21.93
N ALA A 211 -3.49 3.79 -22.50
CA ALA A 211 -3.22 5.10 -21.92
C ALA A 211 -4.51 5.88 -21.64
N LEU A 212 -5.40 5.95 -22.65
CA LEU A 212 -6.69 6.63 -22.54
C LEU A 212 -7.60 5.96 -21.50
N GLU A 213 -7.68 4.63 -21.53
CA GLU A 213 -8.53 3.84 -20.61
C GLU A 213 -8.13 4.01 -19.14
N VAL A 214 -6.84 4.17 -18.87
CA VAL A 214 -6.37 4.41 -17.49
C VAL A 214 -6.31 5.89 -17.12
N GLY A 215 -6.83 6.79 -17.97
CA GLY A 215 -7.03 8.19 -17.66
C GLY A 215 -5.88 9.14 -18.04
N PHE A 216 -4.92 8.72 -18.88
CA PHE A 216 -3.95 9.65 -19.45
C PHE A 216 -4.52 10.25 -20.74
N SER A 217 -4.45 11.58 -20.88
CA SER A 217 -4.87 12.29 -22.08
C SER A 217 -3.86 12.22 -23.23
N ASP A 218 -2.62 11.85 -22.94
CA ASP A 218 -1.51 11.78 -23.90
C ASP A 218 -0.69 10.50 -23.71
N SER A 219 -0.57 9.71 -24.78
CA SER A 219 0.14 8.42 -24.77
C SER A 219 1.67 8.58 -24.64
N GLY A 220 2.22 9.70 -25.08
CA GLY A 220 3.64 10.02 -24.90
C GLY A 220 3.96 10.35 -23.45
N TYR A 221 3.09 11.12 -22.78
CA TYR A 221 3.21 11.37 -21.34
C TYR A 221 3.03 10.08 -20.55
N PHE A 222 2.01 9.26 -20.88
CA PHE A 222 1.84 7.92 -20.30
C PHE A 222 3.12 7.09 -20.41
N SER A 223 3.73 6.99 -21.61
CA SER A 223 4.93 6.17 -21.83
C SER A 223 6.13 6.65 -20.99
N ARG A 224 6.29 7.97 -20.84
CA ARG A 224 7.33 8.55 -19.95
C ARG A 224 7.09 8.19 -18.49
N VAL A 225 5.85 8.35 -17.99
CA VAL A 225 5.49 8.00 -16.62
C VAL A 225 5.66 6.50 -16.40
N PHE A 226 5.16 5.66 -17.32
CA PHE A 226 5.28 4.21 -17.24
C PHE A 226 6.75 3.76 -17.14
N ARG A 227 7.62 4.32 -18.00
CA ARG A 227 9.05 4.00 -17.97
C ARG A 227 9.72 4.45 -16.66
N ARG A 228 9.35 5.60 -16.15
CA ARG A 228 9.86 6.10 -14.84
C ARG A 228 9.48 5.17 -13.70
N GLU A 229 8.21 4.69 -13.67
CA GLU A 229 7.70 3.86 -12.57
C GLU A 229 8.08 2.37 -12.69
N THR A 230 8.45 1.88 -13.90
CA THR A 230 8.69 0.44 -14.15
C THR A 230 10.08 0.12 -14.66
N GLY A 231 10.86 1.13 -15.02
CA GLY A 231 12.18 0.98 -15.67
C GLY A 231 12.11 0.59 -17.15
N ARG A 232 10.93 0.26 -17.70
CA ARG A 232 10.75 -0.21 -19.09
C ARG A 232 9.64 0.56 -19.81
N SER A 233 9.69 0.61 -21.16
CA SER A 233 8.57 1.13 -21.92
C SER A 233 7.36 0.19 -21.84
N PRO A 234 6.12 0.68 -22.08
CA PRO A 234 4.92 -0.18 -22.07
C PRO A 234 5.02 -1.36 -23.04
N GLU A 235 5.57 -1.16 -24.23
CA GLU A 235 5.78 -2.22 -25.24
C GLU A 235 6.80 -3.26 -24.75
N ALA A 236 7.93 -2.81 -24.21
CA ALA A 236 8.96 -3.69 -23.68
C ALA A 236 8.43 -4.49 -22.48
N TYR A 237 7.60 -3.88 -21.65
CA TYR A 237 6.93 -4.55 -20.54
C TYR A 237 5.98 -5.65 -21.04
N ARG A 238 5.10 -5.34 -22.01
CA ARG A 238 4.18 -6.30 -22.64
C ARG A 238 4.92 -7.50 -23.22
N ARG A 239 5.99 -7.24 -23.99
CA ARG A 239 6.79 -8.30 -24.62
C ARG A 239 7.40 -9.22 -23.58
N ALA A 240 8.04 -8.66 -22.56
CA ALA A 240 8.66 -9.45 -21.49
C ALA A 240 7.64 -10.33 -20.74
N CYS A 241 6.43 -9.82 -20.49
CA CYS A 241 5.38 -10.61 -19.84
C CYS A 241 4.89 -11.76 -20.73
N ARG A 242 4.79 -11.56 -22.05
CA ARG A 242 4.40 -12.63 -23.00
C ARG A 242 5.47 -13.71 -23.12
N GLU A 243 6.73 -13.31 -23.24
CA GLU A 243 7.86 -14.25 -23.27
C GLU A 243 7.99 -15.10 -22.00
N SER A 244 7.57 -14.55 -20.85
CA SER A 244 7.55 -15.28 -19.57
C SER A 244 6.37 -16.25 -19.44
N LEU A 245 5.34 -16.13 -20.27
CA LEU A 245 4.14 -16.98 -20.28
C LEU A 245 4.19 -18.08 -21.35
N GLU A 246 5.12 -18.02 -22.32
CA GLU A 246 5.34 -19.10 -23.27
C GLU A 246 6.13 -20.22 -22.57
N PRO A 247 5.52 -21.43 -22.37
CA PRO A 247 6.30 -22.57 -21.92
C PRO A 247 7.35 -22.88 -22.99
N CYS A 248 8.60 -23.10 -22.58
CA CYS A 248 9.59 -23.71 -23.44
C CYS A 248 9.03 -25.05 -23.97
N ILE A 249 8.45 -25.02 -25.16
CA ILE A 249 8.14 -26.25 -25.88
C ILE A 249 9.48 -26.73 -26.47
N PRO A 250 9.86 -27.99 -26.18
CA PRO A 250 11.11 -28.55 -26.62
C PRO A 250 11.21 -28.74 -28.12
#